data_6fe9756067e4a791afc5bdf794901c1c
#
_entry.id   6fe9756067e4a791afc5bdf794901c1c
#
_cell.length_a   1.000
_cell.length_b   1.000
_cell.length_c   1.000
_cell.angle_alpha   90.00
_cell.angle_beta   90.00
_cell.angle_gamma   90.00
#
_symmetry.space_group_name_H-M   'P 1'
#
loop_
_entity.id
_entity.type
_entity.pdbx_description
1 polymer ?
#
loop_
_entity_poly.entity_id
_entity_poly.type
_entity_poly.pdbx_seq_one_letter_code
_entity_poly.pdbx_strand_id
1 'polypeptide(L)'
;MGVKNFDLSIYLVTNAEMVPEGIDFIDQVKKAVENGVTIVQLREKNIDTREFIRRAEAIHEITKKAGIPLIINDRVDVALAIDAEGVHVGQDDMPVPLVRQLIGEDKIIGVSTGYVNEVEQAIKDGADYIGIGILFDTNTKKTTKLPMGPIGVQNLLMKLKENNSKIKTCVIGGVNHSNIQRVRFVSSIENYSIDGAAIVSCIMAQEDAKLATINLKNLWDNKLNVLNEIKILKDLKEINQFKFIELINQLNEKTPLIHHITNSVVKNFQANISLAIGSSPIMSENIEEFKEFSKVNCDSSLVLNTGTTINNDEKETY
;
A
#
# COMPACT_ATOMS: atom_id res chain seq x y z
N MET A 1 -9.29 -27.11 -5.16
CA MET A 1 -9.97 -25.86 -5.55
C MET A 1 -9.05 -25.06 -6.48
N GLY A 2 -9.55 -24.65 -7.64
CA GLY A 2 -8.78 -23.78 -8.56
C GLY A 2 -8.64 -22.38 -7.96
N VAL A 3 -7.48 -21.75 -8.15
CA VAL A 3 -7.30 -20.33 -7.75
C VAL A 3 -8.18 -19.48 -8.66
N LYS A 4 -9.11 -18.72 -8.08
CA LYS A 4 -9.96 -17.78 -8.81
C LYS A 4 -9.10 -16.69 -9.42
N ASN A 5 -9.32 -16.37 -10.68
CA ASN A 5 -8.53 -15.36 -11.39
C ASN A 5 -9.19 -13.98 -11.22
N PHE A 6 -8.61 -13.14 -10.36
CA PHE A 6 -8.97 -11.73 -10.18
C PHE A 6 -7.73 -10.92 -9.82
N ASP A 7 -7.76 -9.62 -10.13
CA ASP A 7 -6.64 -8.69 -9.92
C ASP A 7 -6.98 -7.70 -8.80
N LEU A 8 -6.12 -7.62 -7.78
CA LEU A 8 -6.25 -6.70 -6.64
C LEU A 8 -5.41 -5.43 -6.78
N SER A 9 -4.67 -5.23 -7.88
CA SER A 9 -3.67 -4.17 -8.06
C SER A 9 -4.18 -2.80 -7.64
N ILE A 10 -5.30 -2.35 -8.19
CA ILE A 10 -5.99 -1.11 -7.81
C ILE A 10 -7.43 -1.47 -7.42
N TYR A 11 -7.62 -1.67 -6.13
CA TYR A 11 -8.89 -2.08 -5.55
C TYR A 11 -9.66 -0.86 -5.06
N LEU A 12 -10.71 -0.46 -5.77
CA LEU A 12 -11.59 0.62 -5.34
C LEU A 12 -12.55 0.13 -4.25
N VAL A 13 -12.50 0.74 -3.06
CA VAL A 13 -13.56 0.61 -2.06
C VAL A 13 -14.36 1.91 -2.04
N THR A 14 -15.65 1.82 -2.30
CA THR A 14 -16.51 3.01 -2.45
C THR A 14 -16.86 3.62 -1.09
N ASN A 15 -17.08 4.93 -1.11
CA ASN A 15 -17.71 5.69 -0.03
C ASN A 15 -18.47 6.88 -0.63
N ALA A 16 -19.81 6.80 -0.65
CA ALA A 16 -20.64 7.83 -1.26
C ALA A 16 -20.56 9.19 -0.55
N GLU A 17 -20.31 9.19 0.77
CA GLU A 17 -20.19 10.41 1.57
C GLU A 17 -18.94 11.24 1.24
N MET A 18 -17.95 10.64 0.53
CA MET A 18 -16.71 11.31 0.14
C MET A 18 -16.75 11.91 -1.26
N VAL A 19 -17.78 11.63 -2.03
CA VAL A 19 -17.89 12.18 -3.39
C VAL A 19 -18.10 13.69 -3.30
N PRO A 20 -17.33 14.50 -4.04
CA PRO A 20 -17.49 15.95 -4.02
C PRO A 20 -18.89 16.40 -4.44
N GLU A 21 -19.34 17.52 -3.90
CA GLU A 21 -20.63 18.09 -4.21
C GLU A 21 -20.79 18.36 -5.71
N GLY A 22 -21.93 18.00 -6.27
CA GLY A 22 -22.23 18.15 -7.71
C GLY A 22 -21.71 17.03 -8.60
N ILE A 23 -20.99 16.05 -8.05
CA ILE A 23 -20.56 14.86 -8.79
C ILE A 23 -21.48 13.67 -8.47
N ASP A 24 -21.91 12.96 -9.52
CA ASP A 24 -22.70 11.75 -9.35
C ASP A 24 -21.83 10.57 -8.89
N PHE A 25 -22.31 9.83 -7.88
CA PHE A 25 -21.59 8.70 -7.30
C PHE A 25 -21.33 7.57 -8.31
N ILE A 26 -22.31 7.23 -9.15
CA ILE A 26 -22.18 6.17 -10.16
C ILE A 26 -21.19 6.60 -11.25
N ASP A 27 -21.24 7.87 -11.68
CA ASP A 27 -20.31 8.42 -12.65
C ASP A 27 -18.86 8.43 -12.11
N GLN A 28 -18.67 8.75 -10.81
CA GLN A 28 -17.35 8.69 -10.15
C GLN A 28 -16.76 7.28 -10.19
N VAL A 29 -17.55 6.26 -9.84
CA VAL A 29 -17.13 4.85 -9.92
C VAL A 29 -16.85 4.44 -11.36
N LYS A 30 -17.72 4.84 -12.31
CA LYS A 30 -17.54 4.55 -13.73
C LYS A 30 -16.22 5.11 -14.27
N LYS A 31 -15.89 6.37 -13.98
CA LYS A 31 -14.63 7.01 -14.37
C LYS A 31 -13.42 6.24 -13.82
N ALA A 32 -13.51 5.77 -12.58
CA ALA A 32 -12.44 4.98 -11.98
C ALA A 32 -12.29 3.59 -12.66
N VAL A 33 -13.38 2.88 -12.88
CA VAL A 33 -13.40 1.55 -13.53
C VAL A 33 -12.84 1.62 -14.96
N GLU A 34 -13.25 2.59 -15.74
CA GLU A 34 -12.79 2.76 -17.14
C GLU A 34 -11.31 3.17 -17.25
N ASN A 35 -10.65 3.54 -16.13
CA ASN A 35 -9.30 4.10 -16.16
C ASN A 35 -8.27 3.39 -15.26
N GLY A 36 -8.53 2.14 -14.88
CA GLY A 36 -7.48 1.30 -14.31
C GLY A 36 -7.78 0.65 -12.95
N VAL A 37 -8.98 0.84 -12.39
CA VAL A 37 -9.47 0.00 -11.29
C VAL A 37 -9.62 -1.44 -11.78
N THR A 38 -9.15 -2.39 -10.97
CA THR A 38 -9.13 -3.82 -11.33
C THR A 38 -10.18 -4.64 -10.60
N ILE A 39 -10.74 -4.10 -9.52
CA ILE A 39 -11.80 -4.68 -8.70
C ILE A 39 -12.51 -3.57 -7.93
N VAL A 40 -13.81 -3.69 -7.73
CA VAL A 40 -14.63 -2.72 -6.98
C VAL A 40 -15.26 -3.39 -5.78
N GLN A 41 -15.18 -2.76 -4.60
CA GLN A 41 -16.01 -3.10 -3.44
C GLN A 41 -17.03 -1.99 -3.22
N LEU A 42 -18.31 -2.31 -3.39
CA LEU A 42 -19.39 -1.42 -3.03
C LEU A 42 -19.64 -1.50 -1.52
N ARG A 43 -19.32 -0.40 -0.84
CA ARG A 43 -19.44 -0.28 0.62
C ARG A 43 -20.43 0.83 0.96
N GLU A 44 -21.63 0.43 1.40
CA GLU A 44 -22.70 1.30 1.86
C GLU A 44 -23.08 0.93 3.30
N LYS A 45 -23.11 1.90 4.20
CA LYS A 45 -23.36 1.66 5.63
C LYS A 45 -24.67 2.25 6.14
N ASN A 46 -25.14 3.32 5.51
CA ASN A 46 -26.20 4.17 6.03
C ASN A 46 -27.40 4.31 5.07
N ILE A 47 -27.64 3.32 4.21
CA ILE A 47 -28.75 3.30 3.26
C ILE A 47 -29.65 2.07 3.47
N ASP A 48 -30.90 2.15 3.03
CA ASP A 48 -31.80 1.00 3.07
C ASP A 48 -31.42 -0.05 2.02
N THR A 49 -31.87 -1.30 2.24
CA THR A 49 -31.54 -2.44 1.37
C THR A 49 -31.96 -2.24 -0.07
N ARG A 50 -33.13 -1.60 -0.31
CA ARG A 50 -33.64 -1.37 -1.67
C ARG A 50 -32.72 -0.42 -2.44
N GLU A 51 -32.31 0.66 -1.82
CA GLU A 51 -31.35 1.61 -2.43
C GLU A 51 -29.96 1.00 -2.60
N PHE A 52 -29.52 0.15 -1.65
CA PHE A 52 -28.26 -0.59 -1.82
C PHE A 52 -28.29 -1.49 -3.06
N ILE A 53 -29.38 -2.29 -3.23
CA ILE A 53 -29.55 -3.14 -4.41
C ILE A 53 -29.54 -2.30 -5.69
N ARG A 54 -30.29 -1.19 -5.74
CA ARG A 54 -30.33 -0.29 -6.91
C ARG A 54 -28.94 0.25 -7.30
N ARG A 55 -28.14 0.69 -6.32
CA ARG A 55 -26.75 1.13 -6.55
C ARG A 55 -25.86 -0.01 -6.99
N ALA A 56 -26.02 -1.18 -6.36
CA ALA A 56 -25.25 -2.38 -6.66
C ALA A 56 -25.50 -2.84 -8.11
N GLU A 57 -26.74 -2.88 -8.57
CA GLU A 57 -27.10 -3.21 -9.96
C GLU A 57 -26.45 -2.23 -10.95
N ALA A 58 -26.55 -0.92 -10.70
CA ALA A 58 -25.95 0.11 -11.56
C ALA A 58 -24.44 -0.03 -11.68
N ILE A 59 -23.73 -0.27 -10.57
CA ILE A 59 -22.27 -0.48 -10.56
C ILE A 59 -21.92 -1.82 -11.19
N HIS A 60 -22.73 -2.86 -10.97
CA HIS A 60 -22.49 -4.19 -11.54
C HIS A 60 -22.56 -4.18 -13.08
N GLU A 61 -23.44 -3.39 -13.66
CA GLU A 61 -23.47 -3.18 -15.12
C GLU A 61 -22.14 -2.57 -15.62
N ILE A 62 -21.58 -1.61 -14.88
CA ILE A 62 -20.30 -0.96 -15.23
C ILE A 62 -19.15 -1.95 -15.12
N THR A 63 -19.06 -2.68 -13.99
CA THR A 63 -17.96 -3.63 -13.75
C THR A 63 -18.03 -4.83 -14.70
N LYS A 64 -19.21 -5.34 -15.02
CA LYS A 64 -19.40 -6.39 -16.03
C LYS A 64 -18.94 -5.96 -17.42
N LYS A 65 -19.25 -4.74 -17.85
CA LYS A 65 -18.76 -4.21 -19.13
C LYS A 65 -17.25 -4.08 -19.17
N ALA A 66 -16.62 -3.77 -18.04
CA ALA A 66 -15.17 -3.68 -17.90
C ALA A 66 -14.49 -5.03 -17.68
N GLY A 67 -15.24 -6.11 -17.43
CA GLY A 67 -14.70 -7.44 -17.15
C GLY A 67 -13.98 -7.55 -15.81
N ILE A 68 -14.36 -6.73 -14.82
CA ILE A 68 -13.78 -6.76 -13.46
C ILE A 68 -14.82 -7.14 -12.42
N PRO A 69 -14.44 -7.80 -11.30
CA PRO A 69 -15.39 -8.23 -10.30
C PRO A 69 -15.94 -7.08 -9.44
N LEU A 70 -17.22 -7.20 -9.10
CA LEU A 70 -17.88 -6.44 -8.05
C LEU A 70 -17.97 -7.26 -6.76
N ILE A 71 -17.48 -6.69 -5.68
CA ILE A 71 -17.52 -7.24 -4.32
C ILE A 71 -18.50 -6.42 -3.49
N ILE A 72 -19.42 -7.08 -2.79
CA ILE A 72 -20.35 -6.41 -1.87
C ILE A 72 -19.80 -6.47 -0.45
N ASN A 73 -19.73 -5.33 0.22
CA ASN A 73 -19.23 -5.25 1.60
C ASN A 73 -20.31 -5.70 2.59
N ASP A 74 -20.02 -6.68 3.46
CA ASP A 74 -20.82 -7.25 4.56
C ASP A 74 -22.17 -7.90 4.14
N ARG A 75 -22.86 -7.38 3.18
CA ARG A 75 -24.24 -7.73 2.82
C ARG A 75 -24.30 -8.89 1.82
N VAL A 76 -24.26 -10.12 2.36
CA VAL A 76 -24.37 -11.37 1.56
C VAL A 76 -25.71 -11.44 0.81
N ASP A 77 -26.79 -10.98 1.42
CA ASP A 77 -28.12 -10.91 0.82
C ASP A 77 -28.17 -10.02 -0.43
N VAL A 78 -27.50 -8.86 -0.40
CA VAL A 78 -27.39 -7.97 -1.57
C VAL A 78 -26.52 -8.62 -2.65
N ALA A 79 -25.42 -9.27 -2.29
CA ALA A 79 -24.57 -9.96 -3.25
C ALA A 79 -25.33 -11.09 -4.00
N LEU A 80 -26.14 -11.86 -3.27
CA LEU A 80 -27.02 -12.89 -3.85
C LEU A 80 -28.09 -12.29 -4.75
N ALA A 81 -28.71 -11.19 -4.32
CA ALA A 81 -29.81 -10.55 -5.06
C ALA A 81 -29.40 -10.08 -6.46
N ILE A 82 -28.16 -9.64 -6.65
CA ILE A 82 -27.63 -9.13 -7.93
C ILE A 82 -26.68 -10.09 -8.63
N ASP A 83 -26.44 -11.26 -8.06
CA ASP A 83 -25.45 -12.24 -8.52
C ASP A 83 -24.01 -11.64 -8.65
N ALA A 84 -23.59 -10.84 -7.66
CA ALA A 84 -22.26 -10.24 -7.63
C ALA A 84 -21.16 -11.29 -7.64
N GLU A 85 -19.93 -10.91 -8.07
CA GLU A 85 -18.77 -11.81 -8.13
C GLU A 85 -18.24 -12.21 -6.75
N GLY A 86 -18.58 -11.44 -5.68
CA GLY A 86 -18.14 -11.82 -4.34
C GLY A 86 -18.62 -10.91 -3.21
N VAL A 87 -18.10 -11.22 -2.02
CA VAL A 87 -18.40 -10.54 -0.76
C VAL A 87 -17.09 -10.26 -0.02
N HIS A 88 -17.03 -9.14 0.69
CA HIS A 88 -15.98 -8.85 1.67
C HIS A 88 -16.58 -8.71 3.05
N VAL A 89 -16.05 -9.44 4.03
CA VAL A 89 -16.52 -9.44 5.42
C VAL A 89 -15.43 -9.01 6.40
N GLY A 90 -15.84 -8.38 7.49
CA GLY A 90 -14.99 -8.10 8.64
C GLY A 90 -15.01 -9.23 9.67
N GLN A 91 -14.31 -9.01 10.81
CA GLN A 91 -14.19 -10.01 11.88
C GLN A 91 -15.49 -10.20 12.67
N ASP A 92 -16.34 -9.18 12.71
CA ASP A 92 -17.62 -9.16 13.42
C ASP A 92 -18.82 -9.45 12.51
N ASP A 93 -18.58 -9.68 11.20
CA ASP A 93 -19.60 -9.96 10.21
C ASP A 93 -19.84 -11.48 10.08
N MET A 94 -20.57 -11.89 9.04
CA MET A 94 -20.87 -13.31 8.80
C MET A 94 -19.56 -14.13 8.59
N PRO A 95 -19.36 -15.24 9.33
CA PRO A 95 -18.17 -16.08 9.20
C PRO A 95 -17.99 -16.65 7.78
N VAL A 96 -16.74 -16.69 7.29
CA VAL A 96 -16.40 -17.15 5.93
C VAL A 96 -17.01 -18.51 5.56
N PRO A 97 -16.98 -19.55 6.41
CA PRO A 97 -17.58 -20.85 6.07
C PRO A 97 -19.09 -20.74 5.78
N LEU A 98 -19.80 -19.90 6.54
CA LEU A 98 -21.23 -19.67 6.31
C LEU A 98 -21.48 -18.85 5.03
N VAL A 99 -20.66 -17.81 4.79
CA VAL A 99 -20.70 -17.06 3.52
C VAL A 99 -20.48 -18.01 2.35
N ARG A 100 -19.46 -18.88 2.41
CA ARG A 100 -19.15 -19.86 1.37
C ARG A 100 -20.32 -20.81 1.09
N GLN A 101 -20.98 -21.27 2.13
CA GLN A 101 -22.18 -22.12 1.99
C GLN A 101 -23.32 -21.41 1.26
N LEU A 102 -23.50 -20.10 1.45
CA LEU A 102 -24.56 -19.32 0.85
C LEU A 102 -24.28 -18.91 -0.59
N ILE A 103 -23.05 -18.45 -0.89
CA ILE A 103 -22.74 -17.90 -2.23
C ILE A 103 -22.08 -18.90 -3.17
N GLY A 104 -21.71 -20.09 -2.68
CA GLY A 104 -21.09 -21.14 -3.49
C GLY A 104 -19.58 -21.01 -3.66
N GLU A 105 -18.98 -21.98 -4.35
CA GLU A 105 -17.51 -22.11 -4.49
C GLU A 105 -16.91 -21.14 -5.53
N ASP A 106 -17.70 -20.69 -6.49
CA ASP A 106 -17.22 -19.88 -7.61
C ASP A 106 -17.10 -18.39 -7.27
N LYS A 107 -17.76 -17.94 -6.20
CA LYS A 107 -17.76 -16.54 -5.77
C LYS A 107 -16.55 -16.21 -4.91
N ILE A 108 -16.08 -14.97 -5.00
CA ILE A 108 -14.92 -14.46 -4.27
C ILE A 108 -15.30 -14.08 -2.83
N ILE A 109 -14.53 -14.53 -1.84
CA ILE A 109 -14.68 -14.12 -0.45
C ILE A 109 -13.41 -13.43 0.01
N GLY A 110 -13.52 -12.17 0.40
CA GLY A 110 -12.47 -11.40 1.04
C GLY A 110 -12.72 -11.22 2.53
N VAL A 111 -11.64 -11.12 3.31
CA VAL A 111 -11.73 -10.92 4.77
C VAL A 111 -10.78 -9.81 5.22
N SER A 112 -11.28 -8.89 6.06
CA SER A 112 -10.44 -7.89 6.73
C SER A 112 -9.56 -8.56 7.79
N THR A 113 -8.24 -8.33 7.77
CA THR A 113 -7.31 -8.85 8.77
C THR A 113 -6.36 -7.75 9.26
N GLY A 114 -5.95 -7.82 10.53
CA GLY A 114 -4.99 -6.92 11.14
C GLY A 114 -4.01 -7.62 12.07
N TYR A 115 -4.25 -8.89 12.40
CA TYR A 115 -3.45 -9.70 13.31
C TYR A 115 -3.14 -11.08 12.73
N VAL A 116 -2.07 -11.71 13.21
CA VAL A 116 -1.61 -13.04 12.74
C VAL A 116 -2.69 -14.11 12.91
N ASN A 117 -3.37 -14.14 14.03
CA ASN A 117 -4.46 -15.08 14.30
C ASN A 117 -5.65 -14.91 13.33
N GLU A 118 -5.95 -13.67 12.91
CA GLU A 118 -6.99 -13.40 11.91
C GLU A 118 -6.59 -13.94 10.53
N VAL A 119 -5.29 -13.86 10.18
CA VAL A 119 -4.74 -14.45 8.94
C VAL A 119 -4.81 -15.97 8.99
N GLU A 120 -4.42 -16.60 10.10
CA GLU A 120 -4.51 -18.05 10.28
C GLU A 120 -5.96 -18.54 10.16
N GLN A 121 -6.90 -17.81 10.75
CA GLN A 121 -8.32 -18.14 10.63
C GLN A 121 -8.82 -18.00 9.19
N ALA A 122 -8.44 -16.92 8.48
CA ALA A 122 -8.81 -16.71 7.08
C ALA A 122 -8.29 -17.83 6.17
N ILE A 123 -7.07 -18.33 6.42
CA ILE A 123 -6.51 -19.50 5.72
C ILE A 123 -7.36 -20.73 5.97
N LYS A 124 -7.65 -21.02 7.24
CA LYS A 124 -8.43 -22.19 7.65
C LYS A 124 -9.85 -22.19 7.07
N ASP A 125 -10.47 -21.01 7.03
CA ASP A 125 -11.84 -20.82 6.57
C ASP A 125 -11.97 -20.76 5.04
N GLY A 126 -10.85 -20.74 4.32
CA GLY A 126 -10.84 -20.77 2.85
C GLY A 126 -11.23 -19.44 2.21
N ALA A 127 -10.78 -18.32 2.75
CA ALA A 127 -10.90 -17.01 2.11
C ALA A 127 -10.08 -16.96 0.81
N ASP A 128 -10.56 -16.23 -0.20
CA ASP A 128 -9.86 -16.08 -1.48
C ASP A 128 -8.82 -14.94 -1.43
N TYR A 129 -9.09 -13.90 -0.63
CA TYR A 129 -8.14 -12.83 -0.35
C TYR A 129 -8.33 -12.24 1.05
N ILE A 130 -7.29 -11.57 1.53
CA ILE A 130 -7.34 -10.79 2.76
C ILE A 130 -7.04 -9.31 2.50
N GLY A 131 -7.81 -8.45 3.18
CA GLY A 131 -7.55 -7.01 3.27
C GLY A 131 -6.78 -6.71 4.55
N ILE A 132 -5.50 -6.38 4.43
CA ILE A 132 -4.59 -6.12 5.55
C ILE A 132 -4.67 -4.64 5.95
N GLY A 133 -5.11 -4.34 7.15
CA GLY A 133 -5.21 -2.95 7.60
C GLY A 133 -5.54 -2.77 9.08
N ILE A 134 -5.40 -1.52 9.54
CA ILE A 134 -5.08 -0.32 8.78
C ILE A 134 -3.56 -0.17 8.63
N LEU A 135 -3.12 0.23 7.44
CA LEU A 135 -1.70 0.41 7.17
C LEU A 135 -1.16 1.72 7.78
N PHE A 136 -1.86 2.83 7.54
CA PHE A 136 -1.60 4.16 8.10
C PHE A 136 -2.88 4.74 8.70
N ASP A 137 -2.77 5.83 9.43
CA ASP A 137 -3.93 6.57 9.93
C ASP A 137 -4.87 6.99 8.79
N THR A 138 -6.17 6.92 9.05
CA THR A 138 -7.19 7.24 8.05
C THR A 138 -8.46 7.75 8.70
N ASN A 139 -9.06 8.75 8.08
CA ASN A 139 -10.37 9.29 8.46
C ASN A 139 -11.54 8.56 7.77
N THR A 140 -11.26 7.65 6.83
CA THR A 140 -12.28 6.97 6.01
C THR A 140 -13.13 5.99 6.82
N LYS A 141 -12.53 5.32 7.81
CA LYS A 141 -13.22 4.40 8.72
C LYS A 141 -12.74 4.66 10.15
N LYS A 142 -13.67 4.96 11.05
CA LYS A 142 -13.37 5.00 12.48
C LYS A 142 -12.98 3.59 12.94
N THR A 143 -11.82 3.45 13.53
CA THR A 143 -11.30 2.17 14.05
C THR A 143 -10.49 2.44 15.31
N THR A 144 -10.47 1.47 16.20
CA THR A 144 -9.60 1.45 17.38
C THR A 144 -8.27 0.74 17.12
N LYS A 145 -8.11 0.09 15.94
CA LYS A 145 -6.86 -0.57 15.56
C LYS A 145 -5.79 0.48 15.28
N LEU A 146 -4.60 0.27 15.82
CA LEU A 146 -3.43 1.08 15.54
C LEU A 146 -2.88 0.78 14.15
N PRO A 147 -2.34 1.78 13.43
CA PRO A 147 -1.65 1.56 12.16
C PRO A 147 -0.48 0.60 12.32
N MET A 148 -0.41 -0.40 11.45
CA MET A 148 0.65 -1.42 11.54
C MET A 148 1.90 -1.07 10.73
N GLY A 149 1.80 -0.12 9.81
CA GLY A 149 2.88 0.21 8.87
C GLY A 149 3.28 -0.95 7.95
N PRO A 150 4.18 -0.70 7.00
CA PRO A 150 4.65 -1.75 6.06
C PRO A 150 5.33 -2.93 6.75
N ILE A 151 6.02 -2.72 7.88
CA ILE A 151 6.67 -3.80 8.66
C ILE A 151 5.62 -4.75 9.26
N GLY A 152 4.50 -4.20 9.77
CA GLY A 152 3.40 -5.04 10.25
C GLY A 152 2.81 -5.92 9.14
N VAL A 153 2.72 -5.41 7.91
CA VAL A 153 2.31 -6.21 6.75
C VAL A 153 3.28 -7.36 6.48
N GLN A 154 4.60 -7.11 6.54
CA GLN A 154 5.61 -8.17 6.35
C GLN A 154 5.41 -9.35 7.31
N ASN A 155 5.06 -9.08 8.58
CA ASN A 155 4.80 -10.12 9.57
C ASN A 155 3.61 -11.02 9.16
N LEU A 156 2.56 -10.41 8.60
CA LEU A 156 1.39 -11.17 8.12
C LEU A 156 1.71 -11.95 6.84
N LEU A 157 2.52 -11.37 5.92
CA LEU A 157 2.98 -12.07 4.71
C LEU A 157 3.90 -13.26 5.05
N MET A 158 4.76 -13.14 6.06
CA MET A 158 5.56 -14.28 6.54
C MET A 158 4.67 -15.44 6.96
N LYS A 159 3.56 -15.16 7.66
CA LYS A 159 2.61 -16.19 8.07
C LYS A 159 1.94 -16.88 6.90
N LEU A 160 1.54 -16.14 5.87
CA LEU A 160 1.01 -16.72 4.63
C LEU A 160 2.05 -17.62 3.93
N LYS A 161 3.29 -17.16 3.86
CA LYS A 161 4.41 -17.91 3.25
C LYS A 161 4.70 -19.22 4.02
N GLU A 162 4.74 -19.18 5.35
CA GLU A 162 4.91 -20.36 6.21
C GLU A 162 3.84 -21.43 5.97
N ASN A 163 2.61 -21.01 5.70
CA ASN A 163 1.50 -21.92 5.42
C ASN A 163 1.38 -22.30 3.94
N ASN A 164 2.31 -21.90 3.08
CA ASN A 164 2.21 -22.07 1.62
C ASN A 164 0.85 -21.62 1.06
N SER A 165 0.28 -20.57 1.65
CA SER A 165 -1.05 -20.09 1.31
C SER A 165 -1.07 -19.42 -0.05
N LYS A 166 -2.13 -19.67 -0.82
CA LYS A 166 -2.40 -19.02 -2.11
C LYS A 166 -3.41 -17.88 -2.00
N ILE A 167 -3.79 -17.52 -0.78
CA ILE A 167 -4.68 -16.39 -0.51
C ILE A 167 -4.01 -15.11 -1.03
N LYS A 168 -4.75 -14.34 -1.84
CA LYS A 168 -4.28 -13.04 -2.32
C LYS A 168 -4.34 -11.99 -1.22
N THR A 169 -3.55 -10.95 -1.37
CA THR A 169 -3.40 -9.92 -0.33
C THR A 169 -3.55 -8.51 -0.90
N CYS A 170 -4.33 -7.67 -0.24
CA CYS A 170 -4.29 -6.23 -0.48
C CYS A 170 -4.16 -5.47 0.84
N VAL A 171 -3.50 -4.33 0.80
CA VAL A 171 -3.38 -3.44 1.96
C VAL A 171 -4.41 -2.33 1.89
N ILE A 172 -4.89 -1.87 3.05
CA ILE A 172 -5.86 -0.78 3.17
C ILE A 172 -5.54 0.17 4.32
N GLY A 173 -5.90 1.44 4.16
CA GLY A 173 -5.75 2.49 5.17
C GLY A 173 -4.61 3.45 4.83
N GLY A 174 -4.97 4.68 4.44
CA GLY A 174 -4.04 5.78 4.16
C GLY A 174 -3.16 5.61 2.92
N VAL A 175 -3.43 4.63 2.06
CA VAL A 175 -2.70 4.46 0.78
C VAL A 175 -3.16 5.51 -0.23
N ASN A 176 -2.19 6.19 -0.86
CA ASN A 176 -2.41 7.28 -1.80
C ASN A 176 -1.26 7.41 -2.82
N HIS A 177 -1.35 8.41 -3.71
CA HIS A 177 -0.34 8.64 -4.77
C HIS A 177 1.09 8.81 -4.24
N SER A 178 1.27 9.43 -3.07
CA SER A 178 2.61 9.72 -2.53
C SER A 178 3.29 8.51 -1.90
N ASN A 179 2.54 7.45 -1.57
CA ASN A 179 3.08 6.33 -0.81
C ASN A 179 2.88 4.94 -1.44
N ILE A 180 2.00 4.78 -2.44
CA ILE A 180 1.62 3.48 -3.01
C ILE A 180 2.82 2.68 -3.53
N GLN A 181 3.80 3.30 -4.18
CA GLN A 181 5.01 2.63 -4.65
C GLN A 181 5.86 2.12 -3.48
N ARG A 182 6.08 3.00 -2.48
CA ARG A 182 6.81 2.65 -1.27
C ARG A 182 6.10 1.53 -0.50
N VAL A 183 4.78 1.60 -0.38
CA VAL A 183 3.96 0.57 0.26
C VAL A 183 4.17 -0.78 -0.42
N ARG A 184 4.04 -0.83 -1.74
CA ARG A 184 4.24 -2.06 -2.53
C ARG A 184 5.63 -2.65 -2.30
N PHE A 185 6.66 -1.82 -2.27
CA PHE A 185 8.04 -2.26 -2.09
C PHE A 185 8.35 -2.68 -0.66
N VAL A 186 8.09 -1.78 0.32
CA VAL A 186 8.49 -2.02 1.73
C VAL A 186 7.63 -3.09 2.39
N SER A 187 6.37 -3.27 1.99
CA SER A 187 5.52 -4.34 2.52
C SER A 187 5.89 -5.74 2.02
N SER A 188 6.73 -5.84 1.00
CA SER A 188 7.14 -7.13 0.44
C SER A 188 8.19 -7.84 1.30
N ILE A 189 8.18 -9.16 1.27
CA ILE A 189 9.24 -10.03 1.81
C ILE A 189 9.88 -10.82 0.68
N GLU A 190 10.94 -11.57 0.97
CA GLU A 190 11.66 -12.33 -0.05
C GLU A 190 10.73 -13.25 -0.86
N ASN A 191 10.69 -13.03 -2.18
CA ASN A 191 9.87 -13.78 -3.14
C ASN A 191 8.35 -13.79 -2.86
N TYR A 192 7.85 -12.87 -2.01
CA TYR A 192 6.44 -12.74 -1.70
C TYR A 192 6.06 -11.26 -1.54
N SER A 193 5.10 -10.78 -2.31
CA SER A 193 4.66 -9.39 -2.30
C SER A 193 3.15 -9.30 -2.12
N ILE A 194 2.66 -8.14 -1.69
CA ILE A 194 1.23 -7.85 -1.73
C ILE A 194 0.73 -7.83 -3.18
N ASP A 195 -0.48 -8.32 -3.40
CA ASP A 195 -1.12 -8.38 -4.74
C ASP A 195 -1.81 -7.06 -5.11
N GLY A 196 -2.14 -6.22 -4.14
CA GLY A 196 -2.83 -4.97 -4.43
C GLY A 196 -2.94 -3.98 -3.28
N ALA A 197 -3.56 -2.85 -3.58
CA ALA A 197 -3.89 -1.80 -2.63
C ALA A 197 -5.35 -1.38 -2.76
N ALA A 198 -6.07 -1.38 -1.63
CA ALA A 198 -7.44 -0.91 -1.55
C ALA A 198 -7.46 0.60 -1.27
N ILE A 199 -8.08 1.33 -2.16
CA ILE A 199 -8.10 2.79 -2.23
C ILE A 199 -9.52 3.29 -2.03
N VAL A 200 -9.70 4.32 -1.19
CA VAL A 200 -10.99 4.98 -0.97
C VAL A 200 -10.90 6.45 -1.36
N SER A 201 -10.50 7.32 -0.44
CA SER A 201 -10.52 8.78 -0.60
C SER A 201 -9.66 9.29 -1.77
N CYS A 202 -8.56 8.61 -2.07
CA CYS A 202 -7.66 9.00 -3.16
C CYS A 202 -8.28 8.83 -4.56
N ILE A 203 -9.46 8.20 -4.65
CA ILE A 203 -10.30 8.14 -5.86
C ILE A 203 -11.64 8.79 -5.61
N MET A 204 -12.37 8.38 -4.56
CA MET A 204 -13.76 8.82 -4.33
C MET A 204 -13.88 10.29 -3.96
N ALA A 205 -12.90 10.87 -3.27
CA ALA A 205 -12.90 12.27 -2.84
C ALA A 205 -12.24 13.24 -3.84
N GLN A 206 -11.90 12.76 -5.04
CA GLN A 206 -11.28 13.60 -6.07
C GLN A 206 -12.32 14.20 -7.03
N GLU A 207 -12.09 15.42 -7.49
CA GLU A 207 -12.92 16.03 -8.53
C GLU A 207 -12.81 15.28 -9.86
N ASP A 208 -11.62 14.75 -10.16
CA ASP A 208 -11.33 13.91 -11.32
C ASP A 208 -10.87 12.50 -10.93
N ALA A 209 -11.83 11.59 -10.72
CA ALA A 209 -11.55 10.19 -10.43
C ALA A 209 -10.79 9.48 -11.56
N LYS A 210 -10.96 9.92 -12.81
CA LYS A 210 -10.23 9.39 -13.96
C LYS A 210 -8.72 9.64 -13.80
N LEU A 211 -8.33 10.90 -13.63
CA LEU A 211 -6.92 11.27 -13.49
C LEU A 211 -6.30 10.64 -12.26
N ALA A 212 -7.02 10.65 -11.11
CA ALA A 212 -6.58 10.01 -9.88
C ALA A 212 -6.28 8.51 -10.08
N THR A 213 -7.16 7.80 -10.77
CA THR A 213 -7.01 6.36 -11.03
C THR A 213 -5.85 6.07 -11.98
N ILE A 214 -5.73 6.83 -13.07
CA ILE A 214 -4.61 6.69 -14.02
C ILE A 214 -3.27 6.86 -13.29
N ASN A 215 -3.15 7.88 -12.45
CA ASN A 215 -1.94 8.14 -11.68
C ASN A 215 -1.62 7.00 -10.72
N LEU A 216 -2.60 6.50 -9.97
CA LEU A 216 -2.42 5.36 -9.06
C LEU A 216 -1.98 4.10 -9.82
N LYS A 217 -2.64 3.79 -10.95
CA LYS A 217 -2.30 2.63 -11.78
C LYS A 217 -0.88 2.72 -12.33
N ASN A 218 -0.50 3.88 -12.85
CA ASN A 218 0.86 4.14 -13.33
C ASN A 218 1.90 3.96 -12.21
N LEU A 219 1.63 4.50 -11.03
CA LEU A 219 2.52 4.34 -9.88
C LEU A 219 2.60 2.88 -9.41
N TRP A 220 1.51 2.13 -9.46
CA TRP A 220 1.50 0.72 -9.11
C TRP A 220 2.29 -0.12 -10.11
N ASP A 221 2.11 0.11 -11.41
CA ASP A 221 2.74 -0.69 -12.47
C ASP A 221 4.23 -0.37 -12.64
N ASN A 222 4.61 0.89 -12.43
CA ASN A 222 6.00 1.31 -12.50
C ASN A 222 6.78 0.79 -11.29
N LYS A 223 7.69 -0.15 -11.53
CA LYS A 223 8.69 -0.52 -10.53
C LYS A 223 9.49 0.73 -10.18
N LEU A 224 9.75 0.94 -8.88
CA LEU A 224 10.66 1.98 -8.44
C LEU A 224 12.01 1.80 -9.16
N ASN A 225 12.26 2.62 -10.20
CA ASN A 225 13.50 2.56 -10.98
C ASN A 225 14.73 2.81 -10.11
N VAL A 226 14.59 3.59 -9.04
CA VAL A 226 15.63 3.83 -8.02
C VAL A 226 16.23 2.52 -7.48
N LEU A 227 15.46 1.42 -7.45
CA LEU A 227 15.93 0.13 -6.91
C LEU A 227 16.63 -0.75 -7.97
N ASN A 228 16.37 -0.50 -9.26
CA ASN A 228 17.14 -1.17 -10.32
C ASN A 228 18.56 -0.60 -10.45
N GLU A 229 18.77 0.65 -10.04
CA GLU A 229 20.08 1.30 -10.01
C GLU A 229 20.85 1.03 -8.71
N ILE A 230 20.16 0.68 -7.61
CA ILE A 230 20.84 0.25 -6.37
C ILE A 230 21.22 -1.24 -6.50
N LYS A 231 22.22 -1.54 -7.31
CA LYS A 231 22.99 -2.81 -7.31
C LYS A 231 23.38 -3.25 -5.89
N ILE A 232 23.60 -2.29 -5.01
CA ILE A 232 23.95 -2.41 -3.59
C ILE A 232 22.97 -3.28 -2.79
N LEU A 233 21.64 -3.22 -3.04
CA LEU A 233 20.68 -4.03 -2.28
C LEU A 233 20.67 -5.52 -2.66
N LYS A 234 21.06 -5.87 -3.88
CA LYS A 234 21.32 -7.29 -4.23
C LYS A 234 22.57 -7.79 -3.55
N ASP A 235 23.59 -6.95 -3.46
CA ASP A 235 24.87 -7.28 -2.83
C ASP A 235 24.79 -7.32 -1.30
N LEU A 236 23.86 -6.57 -0.67
CA LEU A 236 23.62 -6.60 0.79
C LEU A 236 23.18 -7.98 1.31
N LYS A 237 22.50 -8.79 0.50
CA LYS A 237 22.14 -10.16 0.88
C LYS A 237 23.36 -11.10 1.00
N GLU A 238 24.47 -10.72 0.39
CA GLU A 238 25.72 -11.48 0.41
C GLU A 238 26.76 -10.89 1.37
N ILE A 239 26.44 -9.84 2.14
CA ILE A 239 27.37 -9.27 3.12
C ILE A 239 27.53 -10.26 4.28
N ASN A 240 28.58 -11.07 4.20
CA ASN A 240 29.08 -11.82 5.33
C ASN A 240 30.02 -10.94 6.17
N GLN A 241 30.47 -11.47 7.32
CA GLN A 241 31.32 -10.75 8.26
C GLN A 241 32.63 -10.23 7.61
N PHE A 242 33.18 -10.95 6.64
CA PHE A 242 34.45 -10.57 5.94
C PHE A 242 34.17 -9.36 5.00
N LYS A 243 33.09 -9.37 4.25
CA LYS A 243 32.72 -8.27 3.35
C LYS A 243 32.39 -7.00 4.13
N PHE A 244 31.82 -7.12 5.34
CA PHE A 244 31.58 -5.99 6.22
C PHE A 244 32.89 -5.34 6.68
N ILE A 245 33.90 -6.14 7.10
CA ILE A 245 35.21 -5.64 7.49
C ILE A 245 35.91 -4.96 6.31
N GLU A 246 35.85 -5.54 5.12
CA GLU A 246 36.40 -4.94 3.90
C GLU A 246 35.76 -3.56 3.59
N LEU A 247 34.43 -3.45 3.72
CA LEU A 247 33.73 -2.18 3.53
C LEU A 247 34.14 -1.12 4.56
N ILE A 248 34.31 -1.48 5.82
CA ILE A 248 34.80 -0.56 6.86
C ILE A 248 36.24 -0.12 6.56
N ASN A 249 37.12 -1.01 6.10
CA ASN A 249 38.45 -0.65 5.70
C ASN A 249 38.47 0.32 4.51
N GLN A 250 37.63 0.08 3.49
CA GLN A 250 37.46 1.00 2.35
C GLN A 250 36.90 2.38 2.76
N LEU A 251 35.98 2.43 3.73
CA LEU A 251 35.51 3.71 4.30
C LEU A 251 36.64 4.48 4.98
N ASN A 252 37.46 3.81 5.77
CA ASN A 252 38.64 4.42 6.44
C ASN A 252 39.70 4.90 5.44
N GLU A 253 39.92 4.18 4.35
CA GLU A 253 40.90 4.54 3.32
C GLU A 253 40.40 5.71 2.46
N LYS A 254 39.14 5.71 2.06
CA LYS A 254 38.54 6.71 1.16
C LYS A 254 38.02 7.94 1.87
N THR A 255 37.70 7.83 3.16
CA THR A 255 37.08 8.91 3.97
C THR A 255 35.98 9.68 3.23
N PRO A 256 34.95 8.97 2.71
CA PRO A 256 33.94 9.58 1.86
C PRO A 256 33.19 10.69 2.60
N LEU A 257 32.74 11.69 1.85
CA LEU A 257 31.98 12.79 2.36
C LEU A 257 30.52 12.36 2.55
N ILE A 258 29.97 12.55 3.76
CA ILE A 258 28.57 12.29 4.05
C ILE A 258 27.89 13.60 4.45
N HIS A 259 26.94 14.04 3.61
CA HIS A 259 26.15 15.20 3.91
C HIS A 259 24.88 14.81 4.67
N HIS A 260 24.71 15.34 5.87
CA HIS A 260 23.55 15.11 6.72
C HIS A 260 22.60 16.31 6.70
N ILE A 261 21.36 16.10 6.28
CA ILE A 261 20.26 17.03 6.48
C ILE A 261 19.45 16.52 7.64
N THR A 262 19.59 17.19 8.79
CA THR A 262 19.05 16.70 10.05
C THR A 262 18.71 17.84 11.00
N ASN A 263 17.92 17.53 12.03
CA ASN A 263 17.60 18.50 13.08
C ASN A 263 18.72 18.61 14.13
N SER A 264 18.72 19.70 14.88
CA SER A 264 19.72 19.99 15.90
C SER A 264 19.81 18.99 17.04
N VAL A 265 18.74 18.21 17.29
CA VAL A 265 18.70 17.21 18.38
C VAL A 265 19.65 16.04 18.13
N VAL A 266 19.74 15.57 16.88
CA VAL A 266 20.55 14.38 16.54
C VAL A 266 21.83 14.71 15.76
N LYS A 267 22.07 15.98 15.45
CA LYS A 267 23.18 16.46 14.64
C LYS A 267 24.55 15.93 15.13
N ASN A 268 24.85 16.14 16.41
CA ASN A 268 26.11 15.67 17.01
C ASN A 268 26.23 14.16 17.01
N PHE A 269 25.15 13.45 17.25
CA PHE A 269 25.13 11.98 17.27
C PHE A 269 25.40 11.40 15.88
N GLN A 270 24.79 11.94 14.85
CA GLN A 270 25.01 11.52 13.46
C GLN A 270 26.43 11.83 12.98
N ALA A 271 26.97 13.01 13.32
CA ALA A 271 28.35 13.38 13.01
C ALA A 271 29.34 12.41 13.65
N ASN A 272 29.17 12.08 14.93
CA ASN A 272 30.04 11.15 15.64
C ASN A 272 29.97 9.72 15.09
N ILE A 273 28.79 9.24 14.69
CA ILE A 273 28.66 7.94 14.03
C ILE A 273 29.43 7.92 12.71
N SER A 274 29.25 8.93 11.87
CA SER A 274 29.96 9.02 10.58
C SER A 274 31.47 9.05 10.75
N LEU A 275 31.99 9.81 11.71
CA LEU A 275 33.42 9.81 12.06
C LEU A 275 33.90 8.45 12.58
N ALA A 276 33.09 7.79 13.41
CA ALA A 276 33.44 6.48 13.99
C ALA A 276 33.55 5.37 12.96
N ILE A 277 32.80 5.46 11.85
CA ILE A 277 32.87 4.50 10.73
C ILE A 277 33.91 4.87 9.66
N GLY A 278 34.64 5.99 9.84
CA GLY A 278 35.71 6.41 8.92
C GLY A 278 35.24 7.37 7.80
N SER A 279 34.11 8.02 7.95
CA SER A 279 33.59 8.99 6.96
C SER A 279 33.77 10.42 7.43
N SER A 280 33.71 11.38 6.50
CA SER A 280 33.77 12.82 6.79
C SER A 280 32.37 13.44 6.77
N PRO A 281 31.74 13.75 7.92
CA PRO A 281 30.40 14.31 7.95
C PRO A 281 30.36 15.79 7.64
N ILE A 282 29.41 16.21 6.82
CA ILE A 282 28.98 17.62 6.65
C ILE A 282 27.59 17.77 7.24
N MET A 283 27.44 18.79 8.08
CA MET A 283 26.19 19.09 8.79
C MET A 283 25.64 20.46 8.37
N SER A 284 25.59 20.72 7.08
CA SER A 284 25.06 21.97 6.54
C SER A 284 23.55 21.95 6.38
N GLU A 285 22.90 23.06 6.69
CA GLU A 285 21.48 23.32 6.45
C GLU A 285 21.29 24.32 5.31
N ASN A 286 22.36 24.74 4.64
CA ASN A 286 22.34 25.75 3.59
C ASN A 286 22.15 25.11 2.20
N ILE A 287 21.07 25.46 1.53
CA ILE A 287 20.70 24.94 0.21
C ILE A 287 21.75 25.28 -0.87
N GLU A 288 22.39 26.45 -0.79
CA GLU A 288 23.42 26.85 -1.75
C GLU A 288 24.65 25.96 -1.65
N GLU A 289 25.08 25.61 -0.43
CA GLU A 289 26.17 24.66 -0.20
C GLU A 289 25.84 23.27 -0.73
N PHE A 290 24.58 22.85 -0.62
CA PHE A 290 24.12 21.57 -1.16
C PHE A 290 24.35 21.44 -2.66
N LYS A 291 24.03 22.50 -3.44
CA LYS A 291 24.28 22.55 -4.88
C LYS A 291 25.77 22.50 -5.24
N GLU A 292 26.62 23.02 -4.36
CA GLU A 292 28.07 22.95 -4.53
C GLU A 292 28.60 21.55 -4.21
N PHE A 293 28.17 20.94 -3.14
CA PHE A 293 28.57 19.57 -2.75
C PHE A 293 28.17 18.53 -3.77
N SER A 294 26.99 18.65 -4.41
CA SER A 294 26.57 17.75 -5.47
C SER A 294 27.48 17.73 -6.70
N LYS A 295 28.36 18.75 -6.86
CA LYS A 295 29.30 18.89 -7.97
C LYS A 295 30.72 18.40 -7.65
N VAL A 296 31.04 18.19 -6.36
CA VAL A 296 32.42 18.06 -5.92
C VAL A 296 32.96 16.63 -5.95
N ASN A 297 32.15 15.59 -5.82
CA ASN A 297 32.69 14.23 -5.88
C ASN A 297 31.69 13.10 -6.06
N CYS A 298 32.13 12.06 -6.75
CA CYS A 298 31.39 10.82 -6.98
C CYS A 298 31.35 9.87 -5.76
N ASP A 299 32.22 10.03 -4.77
CA ASP A 299 32.30 9.19 -3.56
C ASP A 299 31.66 9.89 -2.34
N SER A 300 30.46 10.45 -2.52
CA SER A 300 29.69 11.10 -1.45
C SER A 300 28.32 10.48 -1.28
N SER A 301 27.73 10.68 -0.10
CA SER A 301 26.35 10.22 0.18
C SER A 301 25.55 11.29 0.92
N LEU A 302 24.23 11.22 0.80
CA LEU A 302 23.28 12.08 1.47
C LEU A 302 22.48 11.28 2.49
N VAL A 303 22.42 11.77 3.72
CA VAL A 303 21.59 11.23 4.79
C VAL A 303 20.47 12.22 5.12
N LEU A 304 19.23 11.82 4.84
CA LEU A 304 18.04 12.60 5.14
C LEU A 304 17.38 12.09 6.43
N ASN A 305 17.20 12.99 7.41
CA ASN A 305 16.45 12.66 8.62
C ASN A 305 14.98 13.12 8.47
N THR A 306 14.05 12.17 8.50
CA THR A 306 12.61 12.43 8.33
C THR A 306 11.99 13.28 9.44
N GLY A 307 12.67 13.45 10.58
CA GLY A 307 12.27 14.34 11.66
C GLY A 307 12.69 15.80 11.47
N THR A 308 13.33 16.14 10.34
CA THR A 308 13.76 17.50 10.02
C THR A 308 12.61 18.28 9.38
N THR A 309 12.27 19.44 9.94
CA THR A 309 11.29 20.36 9.35
C THR A 309 11.98 21.14 8.23
N ILE A 310 11.55 20.93 7.01
CA ILE A 310 12.03 21.68 5.84
C ILE A 310 10.94 22.71 5.48
N ASN A 311 11.30 23.96 5.30
CA ASN A 311 10.37 24.99 4.83
C ASN A 311 9.83 24.65 3.43
N ASN A 312 8.62 25.12 3.09
CA ASN A 312 7.97 24.75 1.83
C ASN A 312 8.79 25.12 0.59
N ASP A 313 9.55 26.22 0.65
CA ASP A 313 10.40 26.71 -0.45
C ASP A 313 11.66 25.84 -0.66
N GLU A 314 11.99 24.99 0.32
CA GLU A 314 13.17 24.11 0.29
C GLU A 314 12.84 22.69 -0.20
N LYS A 315 11.54 22.31 -0.20
CA LYS A 315 11.10 20.95 -0.60
C LYS A 315 11.36 20.61 -2.06
N GLU A 316 11.44 21.59 -2.94
CA GLU A 316 11.70 21.38 -4.37
C GLU A 316 13.18 21.15 -4.70
N THR A 317 14.06 21.33 -3.70
CA THR A 317 15.53 21.28 -3.91
C THR A 317 16.15 19.94 -3.49
N TYR A 318 15.41 19.10 -2.76
CA TYR A 318 15.80 17.75 -2.33
C TYR A 318 15.06 16.67 -3.15
#